data_a1f7af76d1834d124f830c47e636e23b
#
_entry.id   a1f7af76d1834d124f830c47e636e23b
#
_cell.length_a   1.000
_cell.length_b   1.000
_cell.length_c   1.000
_cell.angle_alpha   90.00
_cell.angle_beta   90.00
_cell.angle_gamma   90.00
#
_symmetry.space_group_name_H-M   'P 1'
#
loop_
_entity.id
_entity.type
_entity.pdbx_description
1 polymer ?
#
loop_
_entity_poly.entity_id
_entity_poly.type
_entity_poly.pdbx_seq_one_letter_code
_entity_poly.pdbx_strand_id
1 'polypeptide(L)'
;MIEHPLQAFAERAFDISGDARVRSFQRDYADALKQSRAAPPQAHDAPAEVDADDDDGLVSRVPFLAAPLPPPGAEWHDVPVERLAAFLRNPCRFLLEKRLGLELRRDDEELRDDEPFLPDVTGHGPLIARLLPALLEGLPLEAARTLALAGPEVPLGGFGQRFLERELNGLQDFAAQVLEHTAQPVLPPHAAVVPVAVDGVVWRVHAGFADLRPRGLLRYRYARQGPRDYLDAWLPHLLLCATAPTGVLPVTTGIARDGRFFLTECDAPQAVLRTLVELYARGLREPLAFFPRSSWAWMDNEQSLAKAIAEFRPGASMPYAEGQDAGVRLALRGRPDPFSNAVVNDFYDCARAVFEPLRACLEME
;
A
#
# COMPACT_ATOMS: atom_id res chain seq x y z
N MET A 1 25.34 46.70 -18.07
CA MET A 1 24.43 45.70 -17.48
C MET A 1 25.12 44.37 -17.61
N ILE A 2 25.15 43.53 -16.56
CA ILE A 2 25.77 42.20 -16.61
C ILE A 2 24.63 41.20 -16.81
N GLU A 3 24.69 40.42 -17.88
CA GLU A 3 23.73 39.33 -18.12
C GLU A 3 24.24 38.04 -17.45
N HIS A 4 23.56 37.63 -16.39
CA HIS A 4 23.82 36.33 -15.78
C HIS A 4 23.09 35.21 -16.53
N PRO A 5 23.66 34.00 -16.61
CA PRO A 5 22.95 32.84 -17.14
C PRO A 5 21.74 32.55 -16.29
N LEU A 6 20.63 32.20 -16.95
CA LEU A 6 19.38 31.77 -16.28
C LEU A 6 19.57 30.50 -15.44
N GLN A 7 20.49 29.62 -15.84
CA GLN A 7 20.73 28.34 -15.19
C GLN A 7 22.13 28.33 -14.54
N ALA A 8 22.21 27.89 -13.29
CA ALA A 8 23.44 27.83 -12.52
C ALA A 8 24.52 26.90 -13.13
N PHE A 9 24.11 25.98 -14.01
CA PHE A 9 24.98 25.03 -14.72
C PHE A 9 25.21 25.41 -16.20
N ALA A 10 24.89 26.63 -16.61
CA ALA A 10 25.18 27.08 -17.95
C ALA A 10 26.70 27.11 -18.22
N GLU A 11 27.14 26.60 -19.38
CA GLU A 11 28.57 26.45 -19.75
C GLU A 11 29.36 27.74 -19.60
N ARG A 12 28.78 28.88 -19.99
CA ARG A 12 29.43 30.20 -19.86
C ARG A 12 29.77 30.60 -18.42
N ALA A 13 29.12 29.97 -17.41
CA ALA A 13 29.44 30.22 -16.03
C ALA A 13 30.73 29.53 -15.56
N PHE A 14 31.22 28.57 -16.34
CA PHE A 14 32.45 27.80 -16.04
C PHE A 14 33.58 28.12 -17.01
N ASP A 15 33.37 29.07 -17.94
CA ASP A 15 34.42 29.53 -18.85
C ASP A 15 35.42 30.43 -18.12
N ILE A 16 36.66 29.93 -18.00
CA ILE A 16 37.76 30.64 -17.35
C ILE A 16 38.17 31.92 -18.11
N SER A 17 37.96 31.94 -19.40
CA SER A 17 38.26 33.08 -20.29
C SER A 17 37.19 34.16 -20.30
N GLY A 18 35.98 33.83 -19.77
CA GLY A 18 34.83 34.72 -19.74
C GLY A 18 34.86 35.75 -18.61
N ASP A 19 33.80 36.57 -18.52
CA ASP A 19 33.66 37.63 -17.50
C ASP A 19 33.69 37.03 -16.08
N ALA A 20 34.68 37.41 -15.28
CA ALA A 20 34.90 36.92 -13.92
C ALA A 20 33.68 37.14 -12.99
N ARG A 21 32.80 38.13 -13.30
CA ARG A 21 31.61 38.44 -12.50
C ARG A 21 30.46 37.45 -12.70
N VAL A 22 30.52 36.62 -13.74
CA VAL A 22 29.51 35.61 -14.11
C VAL A 22 29.98 34.22 -13.74
N ARG A 23 31.22 34.07 -13.23
CA ARG A 23 31.88 32.79 -13.01
C ARG A 23 31.28 32.05 -11.79
N SER A 24 30.96 30.79 -12.02
CA SER A 24 30.59 29.84 -10.93
C SER A 24 31.81 29.05 -10.46
N PHE A 25 31.92 28.85 -9.15
CA PHE A 25 32.94 28.02 -8.51
C PHE A 25 32.43 26.68 -8.01
N GLN A 26 31.19 26.30 -8.39
CA GLN A 26 30.55 25.07 -7.97
C GLN A 26 31.11 23.89 -8.78
N ARG A 27 31.99 23.10 -8.14
CA ARG A 27 32.72 22.00 -8.77
C ARG A 27 31.81 20.90 -9.29
N ASP A 28 30.76 20.56 -8.55
CA ASP A 28 29.83 19.48 -8.92
C ASP A 28 29.16 19.73 -10.27
N TYR A 29 28.75 20.97 -10.56
CA TYR A 29 28.17 21.35 -11.86
C TYR A 29 29.23 21.36 -12.97
N ALA A 30 30.46 21.79 -12.67
CA ALA A 30 31.56 21.77 -13.65
C ALA A 30 31.93 20.33 -14.03
N ASP A 31 31.93 19.42 -13.07
CA ASP A 31 32.26 18.01 -13.29
C ASP A 31 31.14 17.26 -14.02
N ALA A 32 29.87 17.59 -13.74
CA ALA A 32 28.73 17.08 -14.48
C ALA A 32 28.76 17.51 -15.95
N LEU A 33 29.11 18.78 -16.25
CA LEU A 33 29.29 19.25 -17.62
C LEU A 33 30.45 18.57 -18.37
N LYS A 34 31.55 18.28 -17.67
CA LYS A 34 32.69 17.54 -18.26
C LYS A 34 32.29 16.10 -18.58
N GLN A 35 31.56 15.43 -17.68
CA GLN A 35 31.04 14.07 -17.89
C GLN A 35 30.06 14.01 -19.04
N SER A 36 29.16 14.99 -19.16
CA SER A 36 28.21 15.10 -20.29
C SER A 36 28.91 15.24 -21.64
N ARG A 37 30.05 15.96 -21.69
CA ARG A 37 30.85 16.12 -22.90
C ARG A 37 31.72 14.90 -23.23
N ALA A 38 32.11 14.12 -22.25
CA ALA A 38 32.90 12.90 -22.41
C ALA A 38 32.06 11.70 -22.90
N ALA A 39 30.73 11.79 -22.80
CA ALA A 39 29.82 10.76 -23.33
C ALA A 39 29.83 10.81 -24.88
N PRO A 40 29.95 9.65 -25.58
CA PRO A 40 29.89 9.65 -27.04
C PRO A 40 28.55 10.21 -27.52
N PRO A 41 28.54 10.98 -28.64
CA PRO A 41 27.32 11.56 -29.19
C PRO A 41 26.35 10.44 -29.57
N GLN A 42 25.24 10.35 -28.86
CA GLN A 42 24.13 9.49 -29.27
C GLN A 42 23.49 10.16 -30.50
N ALA A 43 23.42 9.40 -31.58
CA ALA A 43 22.80 9.85 -32.82
C ALA A 43 21.32 10.16 -32.59
N HIS A 44 21.00 11.46 -32.59
CA HIS A 44 19.62 11.94 -32.68
C HIS A 44 19.29 12.16 -34.16
N ASP A 45 18.65 11.17 -34.76
CA ASP A 45 17.96 11.39 -36.05
C ASP A 45 16.45 11.55 -35.77
N ALA A 46 15.94 12.66 -36.27
CA ALA A 46 14.57 13.12 -36.49
C ALA A 46 13.81 13.74 -35.29
N PRO A 47 13.13 14.90 -35.56
CA PRO A 47 12.30 15.57 -34.57
C PRO A 47 10.94 14.87 -34.47
N ALA A 48 10.74 14.12 -33.39
CA ALA A 48 9.41 13.78 -32.95
C ALA A 48 8.88 14.95 -32.10
N GLU A 49 7.67 15.39 -32.35
CA GLU A 49 6.95 16.34 -31.51
C GLU A 49 6.89 15.76 -30.10
N VAL A 50 7.52 16.44 -29.16
CA VAL A 50 7.57 16.03 -27.76
C VAL A 50 6.39 16.69 -27.08
N ASP A 51 5.39 15.89 -26.70
CA ASP A 51 4.41 16.27 -25.70
C ASP A 51 5.14 16.54 -24.39
N ALA A 52 4.92 17.71 -23.79
CA ALA A 52 5.71 18.31 -22.72
C ALA A 52 5.49 17.70 -21.33
N ASP A 53 4.99 16.47 -21.22
CA ASP A 53 4.69 15.81 -19.94
C ASP A 53 5.50 14.53 -19.66
N ASP A 54 6.47 14.15 -20.52
CA ASP A 54 7.33 13.00 -20.30
C ASP A 54 8.75 13.44 -19.87
N ASP A 55 8.92 13.86 -18.62
CA ASP A 55 10.24 14.04 -17.97
C ASP A 55 10.90 12.69 -17.59
N ASP A 56 10.42 11.59 -18.10
CA ASP A 56 10.91 10.21 -17.84
C ASP A 56 11.91 9.70 -18.91
N GLY A 57 12.38 10.55 -19.83
CA GLY A 57 13.14 10.18 -21.04
C GLY A 57 14.59 9.74 -20.83
N LEU A 58 15.18 9.81 -19.62
CA LEU A 58 16.60 9.51 -19.37
C LEU A 58 16.87 8.59 -18.17
N VAL A 59 15.84 7.97 -17.60
CA VAL A 59 16.05 7.03 -16.50
C VAL A 59 16.59 5.71 -17.04
N SER A 60 17.81 5.41 -16.65
CA SER A 60 18.57 4.20 -16.89
C SER A 60 17.73 2.97 -17.25
N ARG A 61 17.92 2.42 -18.46
CA ARG A 61 17.37 1.14 -18.91
C ARG A 61 17.88 -0.06 -18.08
N VAL A 62 18.76 0.17 -17.11
CA VAL A 62 19.31 -0.86 -16.23
C VAL A 62 18.32 -1.13 -15.10
N PRO A 63 17.90 -2.38 -14.90
CA PRO A 63 17.03 -2.75 -13.78
C PRO A 63 17.64 -2.34 -12.44
N PHE A 64 16.80 -1.81 -11.52
CA PHE A 64 17.25 -1.49 -10.16
C PHE A 64 17.84 -2.73 -9.45
N LEU A 65 17.20 -3.88 -9.60
CA LEU A 65 17.74 -5.18 -9.22
C LEU A 65 18.04 -5.99 -10.49
N ALA A 66 19.32 -6.14 -10.82
CA ALA A 66 19.76 -6.88 -11.99
C ALA A 66 19.58 -8.40 -11.83
N ALA A 67 19.58 -8.91 -10.61
CA ALA A 67 19.37 -10.32 -10.27
C ALA A 67 18.62 -10.44 -8.93
N PRO A 68 17.96 -11.59 -8.66
CA PRO A 68 17.36 -11.85 -7.37
C PRO A 68 18.38 -11.78 -6.23
N LEU A 69 17.98 -11.22 -5.11
CA LEU A 69 18.79 -11.18 -3.89
C LEU A 69 19.06 -12.60 -3.35
N PRO A 70 20.12 -12.79 -2.57
CA PRO A 70 20.34 -14.04 -1.85
C PRO A 70 19.13 -14.44 -1.00
N PRO A 71 18.92 -15.74 -0.72
CA PRO A 71 17.89 -16.18 0.21
C PRO A 71 17.92 -15.40 1.51
N PRO A 72 16.75 -15.09 2.12
CA PRO A 72 16.70 -14.39 3.38
C PRO A 72 17.30 -15.25 4.51
N GLY A 73 17.90 -14.61 5.50
CA GLY A 73 18.43 -15.29 6.68
C GLY A 73 17.32 -15.82 7.60
N ALA A 74 17.71 -16.58 8.62
CA ALA A 74 16.78 -17.25 9.54
C ALA A 74 15.83 -16.29 10.29
N GLU A 75 16.23 -15.04 10.46
CA GLU A 75 15.42 -13.98 11.09
C GLU A 75 14.13 -13.64 10.31
N TRP A 76 14.07 -14.04 9.04
CA TRP A 76 12.89 -13.86 8.19
C TRP A 76 11.91 -15.04 8.24
N HIS A 77 12.34 -16.20 8.75
CA HIS A 77 11.53 -17.41 8.77
C HIS A 77 10.46 -17.41 9.88
N ASP A 78 10.58 -16.51 10.85
CA ASP A 78 9.55 -16.26 11.86
C ASP A 78 8.67 -15.11 11.37
N VAL A 79 7.43 -15.43 10.93
CA VAL A 79 6.58 -14.54 10.16
C VAL A 79 5.32 -14.18 10.96
N PRO A 80 5.34 -13.07 11.72
CA PRO A 80 4.11 -12.53 12.28
C PRO A 80 3.10 -12.24 11.15
N VAL A 81 1.84 -12.52 11.38
CA VAL A 81 0.78 -12.30 10.38
C VAL A 81 0.72 -10.85 9.90
N GLU A 82 1.03 -9.90 10.76
CA GLU A 82 1.10 -8.47 10.44
C GLU A 82 2.22 -8.16 9.45
N ARG A 83 3.34 -8.90 9.53
CA ARG A 83 4.45 -8.78 8.55
C ARG A 83 4.03 -9.29 7.18
N LEU A 84 3.33 -10.43 7.13
CA LEU A 84 2.79 -10.98 5.89
C LEU A 84 1.73 -10.04 5.29
N ALA A 85 0.87 -9.44 6.12
CA ALA A 85 -0.10 -8.44 5.71
C ALA A 85 0.59 -7.19 5.14
N ALA A 86 1.62 -6.68 5.81
CA ALA A 86 2.40 -5.54 5.34
C ALA A 86 3.08 -5.83 3.99
N PHE A 87 3.58 -7.05 3.80
CA PHE A 87 4.15 -7.50 2.54
C PHE A 87 3.10 -7.52 1.43
N LEU A 88 1.95 -8.18 1.63
CA LEU A 88 0.92 -8.29 0.61
C LEU A 88 0.25 -6.96 0.27
N ARG A 89 0.30 -5.95 1.14
CA ARG A 89 -0.19 -4.59 0.82
C ARG A 89 0.63 -3.90 -0.26
N ASN A 90 1.94 -4.10 -0.30
CA ASN A 90 2.85 -3.59 -1.33
C ASN A 90 4.19 -4.35 -1.30
N PRO A 91 4.32 -5.48 -2.02
CA PRO A 91 5.53 -6.29 -2.01
C PRO A 91 6.78 -5.55 -2.50
N CYS A 92 6.62 -4.67 -3.49
CA CYS A 92 7.72 -3.86 -4.03
C CYS A 92 8.29 -2.92 -2.98
N ARG A 93 7.43 -2.14 -2.31
CA ARG A 93 7.85 -1.24 -1.23
C ARG A 93 8.42 -2.02 -0.05
N PHE A 94 7.80 -3.15 0.31
CA PHE A 94 8.27 -4.02 1.38
C PHE A 94 9.70 -4.53 1.14
N LEU A 95 9.99 -4.98 -0.08
CA LEU A 95 11.34 -5.40 -0.49
C LEU A 95 12.35 -4.27 -0.30
N LEU A 96 12.03 -3.07 -0.76
CA LEU A 96 12.93 -1.92 -0.68
C LEU A 96 13.14 -1.44 0.76
N GLU A 97 12.07 -1.25 1.52
CA GLU A 97 12.14 -0.71 2.87
C GLU A 97 12.61 -1.74 3.90
N LYS A 98 12.06 -2.96 3.87
CA LYS A 98 12.31 -3.95 4.93
C LYS A 98 13.50 -4.85 4.64
N ARG A 99 13.72 -5.23 3.38
CA ARG A 99 14.82 -6.13 3.00
C ARG A 99 16.10 -5.37 2.66
N LEU A 100 15.98 -4.21 1.97
CA LEU A 100 17.12 -3.38 1.56
C LEU A 100 17.38 -2.19 2.49
N GLY A 101 16.46 -1.87 3.41
CA GLY A 101 16.64 -0.78 4.37
C GLY A 101 16.55 0.62 3.77
N LEU A 102 15.87 0.77 2.62
CA LEU A 102 15.69 2.08 1.98
C LEU A 102 14.56 2.85 2.67
N GLU A 103 14.76 4.15 2.88
CA GLU A 103 13.70 5.06 3.33
C GLU A 103 13.04 5.70 2.10
N LEU A 104 11.80 5.34 1.83
CA LEU A 104 11.02 5.90 0.73
C LEU A 104 10.06 6.96 1.28
N ARG A 105 10.14 8.18 0.75
CA ARG A 105 9.16 9.23 1.09
C ARG A 105 7.74 8.75 0.76
N ARG A 106 6.79 9.18 1.58
CA ARG A 106 5.37 9.07 1.29
C ARG A 106 4.92 10.43 0.78
N ASP A 107 4.14 10.43 -0.30
CA ASP A 107 3.60 11.67 -0.88
C ASP A 107 2.68 12.44 0.09
N ASP A 108 2.18 11.75 1.12
CA ASP A 108 1.33 12.32 2.18
C ASP A 108 2.12 13.20 3.19
N GLU A 109 3.45 13.24 3.12
CA GLU A 109 4.31 14.02 4.04
C GLU A 109 4.55 15.47 3.55
N GLU A 110 4.10 15.84 2.36
CA GLU A 110 4.16 17.22 1.91
C GLU A 110 3.08 18.05 2.60
N LEU A 111 3.53 19.07 3.34
CA LEU A 111 2.63 20.07 3.91
C LEU A 111 1.92 20.79 2.75
N ARG A 112 0.59 20.73 2.76
CA ARG A 112 -0.21 21.48 1.80
C ARG A 112 -0.32 22.93 2.24
N ASP A 113 -0.03 23.85 1.34
CA ASP A 113 -0.17 25.30 1.56
C ASP A 113 -1.64 25.75 1.55
N ASP A 114 -2.55 24.90 1.05
CA ASP A 114 -3.99 25.21 0.94
C ASP A 114 -4.78 24.62 2.12
N GLU A 115 -5.62 25.46 2.76
CA GLU A 115 -6.57 25.02 3.77
C GLU A 115 -7.79 24.37 3.06
N PRO A 116 -8.02 23.06 3.21
CA PRO A 116 -9.09 22.37 2.51
C PRO A 116 -10.46 22.80 3.06
N PHE A 117 -11.43 23.10 2.18
CA PHE A 117 -12.83 23.40 2.57
C PHE A 117 -13.55 22.21 3.20
N LEU A 118 -13.11 20.98 2.91
CA LEU A 118 -13.57 19.74 3.53
C LEU A 118 -12.34 18.93 3.95
N PRO A 119 -12.42 18.16 5.05
CA PRO A 119 -11.37 17.23 5.39
C PRO A 119 -11.14 16.29 4.19
N ASP A 120 -9.93 16.35 3.67
CA ASP A 120 -9.49 15.39 2.69
C ASP A 120 -9.18 14.03 3.35
N VAL A 121 -8.63 13.11 2.57
CA VAL A 121 -8.26 11.77 3.07
C VAL A 121 -7.31 11.86 4.26
N THR A 122 -6.47 12.91 4.35
CA THR A 122 -5.48 13.10 5.42
C THR A 122 -6.10 13.61 6.71
N GLY A 123 -7.13 14.45 6.68
CA GLY A 123 -7.84 14.93 7.88
C GLY A 123 -8.90 13.96 8.41
N HIS A 124 -9.53 13.20 7.51
CA HIS A 124 -10.59 12.27 7.88
C HIS A 124 -10.09 11.10 8.75
N GLY A 125 -8.95 10.50 8.40
CA GLY A 125 -8.36 9.38 9.14
C GLY A 125 -8.05 9.69 10.61
N PRO A 126 -7.33 10.77 10.94
CA PRO A 126 -7.07 11.20 12.32
C PRO A 126 -8.32 11.47 13.13
N LEU A 127 -9.35 12.12 12.53
CA LEU A 127 -10.64 12.36 13.19
C LEU A 127 -11.29 11.04 13.60
N ILE A 128 -11.40 10.07 12.68
CA ILE A 128 -11.97 8.75 12.96
C ILE A 128 -11.17 8.01 14.03
N ALA A 129 -9.84 8.00 13.92
CA ALA A 129 -8.98 7.33 14.88
C ALA A 129 -9.13 7.85 16.31
N ARG A 130 -9.52 9.12 16.46
CA ARG A 130 -9.80 9.75 17.75
C ARG A 130 -11.21 9.48 18.26
N LEU A 131 -12.21 9.53 17.39
CA LEU A 131 -13.62 9.46 17.80
C LEU A 131 -14.14 8.03 17.94
N LEU A 132 -13.77 7.12 17.05
CA LEU A 132 -14.32 5.76 17.03
C LEU A 132 -14.03 4.97 18.32
N PRO A 133 -12.81 4.93 18.86
CA PRO A 133 -12.55 4.24 20.14
C PRO A 133 -13.40 4.80 21.27
N ALA A 134 -13.53 6.12 21.38
CA ALA A 134 -14.32 6.78 22.42
C ALA A 134 -15.82 6.44 22.30
N LEU A 135 -16.38 6.40 21.10
CA LEU A 135 -17.77 5.98 20.86
C LEU A 135 -17.99 4.50 21.23
N LEU A 136 -17.03 3.63 20.94
CA LEU A 136 -17.07 2.22 21.31
C LEU A 136 -16.98 2.03 22.85
N GLU A 137 -16.34 2.95 23.55
CA GLU A 137 -16.31 3.00 25.03
C GLU A 137 -17.56 3.65 25.62
N GLY A 138 -18.52 4.08 24.79
CA GLY A 138 -19.80 4.63 25.24
C GLY A 138 -19.82 6.14 25.42
N LEU A 139 -18.86 6.90 24.80
CA LEU A 139 -18.89 8.35 24.85
C LEU A 139 -20.18 8.88 24.19
N PRO A 140 -20.95 9.76 24.86
CA PRO A 140 -22.15 10.37 24.26
C PRO A 140 -21.82 11.21 23.02
N LEU A 141 -22.73 11.24 22.05
CA LEU A 141 -22.52 11.93 20.76
C LEU A 141 -22.15 13.41 20.92
N GLU A 142 -22.75 14.11 21.87
CA GLU A 142 -22.45 15.54 22.17
C GLU A 142 -21.02 15.70 22.71
N ALA A 143 -20.54 14.76 23.51
CA ALA A 143 -19.16 14.78 23.98
C ALA A 143 -18.17 14.44 22.84
N ALA A 144 -18.53 13.51 21.96
CA ALA A 144 -17.77 13.21 20.75
C ALA A 144 -17.70 14.43 19.81
N ARG A 145 -18.80 15.20 19.68
CA ARG A 145 -18.82 16.47 18.94
C ARG A 145 -17.85 17.48 19.53
N THR A 146 -17.88 17.65 20.85
CA THR A 146 -16.96 18.57 21.55
C THR A 146 -15.50 18.13 21.34
N LEU A 147 -15.23 16.84 21.44
CA LEU A 147 -13.90 16.28 21.19
C LEU A 147 -13.44 16.51 19.74
N ALA A 148 -14.33 16.37 18.75
CA ALA A 148 -14.04 16.63 17.35
C ALA A 148 -13.68 18.11 17.11
N LEU A 149 -14.45 19.02 17.67
CA LEU A 149 -14.24 20.47 17.52
C LEU A 149 -13.00 21.00 18.26
N ALA A 150 -12.46 20.24 19.20
CA ALA A 150 -11.20 20.56 19.87
C ALA A 150 -9.95 20.25 19.03
N GLY A 151 -10.09 19.53 17.91
CA GLY A 151 -9.00 19.19 17.02
C GLY A 151 -8.98 20.04 15.74
N PRO A 152 -7.87 19.95 14.99
CA PRO A 152 -7.67 20.74 13.77
C PRO A 152 -8.36 20.14 12.53
N GLU A 153 -8.94 18.93 12.63
CA GLU A 153 -9.39 18.15 11.47
C GLU A 153 -10.73 18.63 10.90
N VAL A 154 -11.51 19.40 11.69
CA VAL A 154 -12.81 19.92 11.27
C VAL A 154 -12.64 21.36 10.80
N PRO A 155 -12.89 21.67 9.52
CA PRO A 155 -12.82 23.04 9.02
C PRO A 155 -13.78 23.98 9.76
N LEU A 156 -13.41 25.24 9.90
CA LEU A 156 -14.25 26.26 10.52
C LEU A 156 -15.48 26.61 9.65
N GLY A 157 -16.57 27.00 10.29
CA GLY A 157 -17.78 27.49 9.61
C GLY A 157 -18.81 26.41 9.29
N GLY A 158 -19.82 26.80 8.51
CA GLY A 158 -21.01 25.98 8.28
C GLY A 158 -20.79 24.70 7.49
N PHE A 159 -19.77 24.64 6.64
CA PHE A 159 -19.41 23.44 5.90
C PHE A 159 -18.80 22.38 6.82
N GLY A 160 -17.85 22.77 7.67
CA GLY A 160 -17.25 21.87 8.65
C GLY A 160 -18.27 21.33 9.66
N GLN A 161 -19.22 22.16 10.11
CA GLN A 161 -20.29 21.72 11.00
C GLN A 161 -21.17 20.64 10.35
N ARG A 162 -21.62 20.86 9.11
CA ARG A 162 -22.44 19.88 8.36
C ARG A 162 -21.67 18.58 8.06
N PHE A 163 -20.39 18.72 7.75
CA PHE A 163 -19.51 17.56 7.58
C PHE A 163 -19.46 16.76 8.89
N LEU A 164 -19.15 17.41 10.00
CA LEU A 164 -19.04 16.77 11.31
C LEU A 164 -20.35 16.10 11.73
N GLU A 165 -21.50 16.73 11.56
CA GLU A 165 -22.81 16.14 11.88
C GLU A 165 -23.06 14.84 11.09
N ARG A 166 -22.73 14.83 9.80
CA ARG A 166 -22.89 13.63 8.97
C ARG A 166 -21.94 12.53 9.41
N GLU A 167 -20.67 12.87 9.68
CA GLU A 167 -19.67 11.88 10.10
C GLU A 167 -19.97 11.32 11.50
N LEU A 168 -20.42 12.13 12.43
CA LEU A 168 -20.79 11.67 13.77
C LEU A 168 -21.98 10.70 13.73
N ASN A 169 -23.01 10.98 12.93
CA ASN A 169 -24.13 10.06 12.76
C ASN A 169 -23.67 8.74 12.14
N GLY A 170 -22.87 8.80 11.06
CA GLY A 170 -22.32 7.59 10.44
C GLY A 170 -21.41 6.77 11.38
N LEU A 171 -20.59 7.47 12.20
CA LEU A 171 -19.75 6.81 13.21
C LEU A 171 -20.57 6.18 14.32
N GLN A 172 -21.66 6.81 14.76
CA GLN A 172 -22.54 6.25 15.77
C GLN A 172 -23.21 4.98 15.28
N ASP A 173 -23.76 4.98 14.06
CA ASP A 173 -24.38 3.80 13.44
C ASP A 173 -23.35 2.67 13.27
N PHE A 174 -22.15 3.02 12.83
CA PHE A 174 -21.06 2.07 12.69
C PHE A 174 -20.62 1.48 14.05
N ALA A 175 -20.46 2.34 15.07
CA ALA A 175 -20.10 1.90 16.42
C ALA A 175 -21.17 0.96 17.01
N ALA A 176 -22.46 1.25 16.78
CA ALA A 176 -23.55 0.38 17.20
C ALA A 176 -23.45 -1.02 16.56
N GLN A 177 -23.14 -1.12 15.26
CA GLN A 177 -22.92 -2.40 14.59
C GLN A 177 -21.72 -3.16 15.18
N VAL A 178 -20.60 -2.47 15.44
CA VAL A 178 -19.42 -3.09 16.07
C VAL A 178 -19.77 -3.59 17.47
N LEU A 179 -20.50 -2.81 18.28
CA LEU A 179 -20.90 -3.16 19.63
C LEU A 179 -21.85 -4.37 19.67
N GLU A 180 -22.74 -4.51 18.71
CA GLU A 180 -23.59 -5.69 18.57
C GLU A 180 -22.75 -6.97 18.43
N HIS A 181 -21.70 -6.95 17.61
CA HIS A 181 -20.80 -8.08 17.41
C HIS A 181 -19.87 -8.29 18.62
N THR A 182 -19.53 -7.25 19.35
CA THR A 182 -18.67 -7.33 20.55
C THR A 182 -19.42 -7.63 21.84
N ALA A 183 -20.74 -7.75 21.82
CA ALA A 183 -21.57 -8.08 22.99
C ALA A 183 -21.27 -9.47 23.59
N GLN A 184 -20.68 -10.39 22.80
CA GLN A 184 -20.28 -11.69 23.29
C GLN A 184 -18.99 -11.62 24.12
N PRO A 185 -18.82 -12.52 25.13
CA PRO A 185 -17.62 -12.55 25.95
C PRO A 185 -16.38 -12.86 25.07
N VAL A 186 -15.30 -12.19 25.40
CA VAL A 186 -13.98 -12.48 24.83
C VAL A 186 -13.47 -13.79 25.44
N LEU A 187 -12.99 -14.69 24.62
CA LEU A 187 -12.36 -15.93 25.04
C LEU A 187 -10.91 -15.69 25.49
N PRO A 188 -10.31 -16.63 26.23
CA PRO A 188 -8.89 -16.55 26.59
C PRO A 188 -8.01 -16.33 25.35
N PRO A 189 -6.93 -15.55 25.45
CA PRO A 189 -6.01 -15.33 24.36
C PRO A 189 -5.48 -16.64 23.77
N HIS A 190 -5.43 -16.72 22.45
CA HIS A 190 -4.94 -17.88 21.72
C HIS A 190 -3.75 -17.51 20.85
N ALA A 191 -2.66 -18.28 20.95
CA ALA A 191 -1.50 -18.15 20.06
C ALA A 191 -1.60 -19.19 18.94
N ALA A 192 -1.78 -18.71 17.72
CA ALA A 192 -1.77 -19.54 16.52
C ALA A 192 -0.35 -19.58 15.94
N VAL A 193 0.20 -20.76 15.73
CA VAL A 193 1.50 -20.96 15.06
C VAL A 193 1.35 -22.09 14.05
N VAL A 194 1.60 -21.77 12.78
CA VAL A 194 1.51 -22.74 11.69
C VAL A 194 2.89 -22.87 11.02
N PRO A 195 3.55 -24.03 11.14
CA PRO A 195 4.78 -24.30 10.41
C PRO A 195 4.47 -24.58 8.94
N VAL A 196 5.23 -23.95 8.04
CA VAL A 196 5.07 -24.03 6.59
C VAL A 196 6.43 -24.37 5.99
N ALA A 197 6.53 -25.49 5.28
CA ALA A 197 7.76 -25.90 4.59
C ALA A 197 7.77 -25.35 3.15
N VAL A 198 8.80 -24.53 2.83
CA VAL A 198 9.06 -23.99 1.49
C VAL A 198 10.52 -24.24 1.16
N ASP A 199 10.80 -24.88 0.05
CA ASP A 199 12.16 -25.19 -0.45
C ASP A 199 13.09 -25.84 0.60
N GLY A 200 12.54 -26.72 1.43
CA GLY A 200 13.30 -27.41 2.49
C GLY A 200 13.53 -26.56 3.76
N VAL A 201 13.05 -25.33 3.78
CA VAL A 201 13.11 -24.42 4.95
C VAL A 201 11.76 -24.37 5.63
N VAL A 202 11.74 -24.44 6.97
CA VAL A 202 10.52 -24.30 7.76
C VAL A 202 10.34 -22.83 8.15
N TRP A 203 9.24 -22.25 7.70
CA TRP A 203 8.75 -20.92 8.08
C TRP A 203 7.68 -21.07 9.15
N ARG A 204 7.61 -20.16 10.09
CA ARG A 204 6.58 -20.17 11.15
C ARG A 204 5.69 -18.94 10.99
N VAL A 205 4.49 -19.14 10.49
CA VAL A 205 3.48 -18.07 10.44
C VAL A 205 2.72 -18.09 11.76
N HIS A 206 2.64 -16.93 12.41
CA HIS A 206 2.02 -16.85 13.72
C HIS A 206 1.20 -15.57 13.93
N ALA A 207 0.18 -15.69 14.81
CA ALA A 207 -0.62 -14.56 15.29
C ALA A 207 -1.01 -14.77 16.76
N GLY A 208 -1.20 -13.68 17.47
CA GLY A 208 -1.83 -13.67 18.78
C GLY A 208 -3.27 -13.15 18.66
N PHE A 209 -4.23 -13.95 19.09
CA PHE A 209 -5.64 -13.54 19.14
C PHE A 209 -6.02 -13.22 20.59
N ALA A 210 -6.19 -11.94 20.88
CA ALA A 210 -6.64 -11.45 22.19
C ALA A 210 -8.14 -11.10 22.18
N ASP A 211 -8.78 -11.15 21.01
CA ASP A 211 -10.15 -10.67 20.78
C ASP A 211 -11.08 -11.77 20.24
N LEU A 212 -10.69 -13.04 20.39
CA LEU A 212 -11.52 -14.17 19.95
C LEU A 212 -12.86 -14.22 20.69
N ARG A 213 -13.90 -14.53 19.93
CA ARG A 213 -15.24 -14.78 20.45
C ARG A 213 -15.77 -16.12 19.92
N PRO A 214 -16.81 -16.70 20.52
CA PRO A 214 -17.41 -17.94 20.02
C PRO A 214 -17.81 -17.89 18.55
N ARG A 215 -18.21 -16.72 18.04
CA ARG A 215 -18.56 -16.49 16.62
C ARG A 215 -17.37 -16.23 15.71
N GLY A 216 -16.15 -16.31 16.20
CA GLY A 216 -14.93 -16.10 15.42
C GLY A 216 -14.27 -14.74 15.64
N LEU A 217 -13.64 -14.20 14.59
CA LEU A 217 -12.95 -12.93 14.60
C LEU A 217 -13.85 -11.79 14.11
N LEU A 218 -13.62 -10.61 14.66
CA LEU A 218 -14.18 -9.36 14.18
C LEU A 218 -13.05 -8.47 13.67
N ARG A 219 -13.23 -7.90 12.46
CA ARG A 219 -12.36 -6.86 11.91
C ARG A 219 -13.23 -5.70 11.46
N TYR A 220 -12.84 -4.48 11.80
CA TYR A 220 -13.64 -3.32 11.41
C TYR A 220 -12.75 -2.12 11.08
N ARG A 221 -13.21 -1.34 10.12
CA ARG A 221 -12.57 -0.08 9.73
C ARG A 221 -13.61 0.86 9.15
N TYR A 222 -13.71 2.06 9.69
CA TYR A 222 -14.63 3.08 9.17
C TYR A 222 -14.10 3.71 7.88
N ALA A 223 -14.12 2.93 6.81
CA ALA A 223 -13.79 3.34 5.45
C ALA A 223 -14.55 2.44 4.46
N ARG A 224 -14.54 2.82 3.18
CA ARG A 224 -15.06 1.90 2.16
C ARG A 224 -14.27 0.61 2.15
N GLN A 225 -14.97 -0.51 2.03
CA GLN A 225 -14.35 -1.82 1.94
C GLN A 225 -13.55 -1.98 0.63
N GLY A 226 -12.53 -2.79 0.68
CA GLY A 226 -11.69 -3.06 -0.48
C GLY A 226 -10.64 -4.13 -0.23
N PRO A 227 -9.77 -4.39 -1.23
CA PRO A 227 -8.80 -5.48 -1.18
C PRO A 227 -7.91 -5.46 0.06
N ARG A 228 -7.60 -4.28 0.58
CA ARG A 228 -6.84 -4.14 1.82
C ARG A 228 -7.58 -4.74 3.01
N ASP A 229 -8.88 -4.45 3.14
CA ASP A 229 -9.68 -4.93 4.27
C ASP A 229 -9.85 -6.44 4.20
N TYR A 230 -10.04 -6.97 2.99
CA TYR A 230 -10.13 -8.40 2.76
C TYR A 230 -8.83 -9.12 3.12
N LEU A 231 -7.67 -8.60 2.70
CA LEU A 231 -6.36 -9.17 3.03
C LEU A 231 -6.06 -9.09 4.53
N ASP A 232 -6.35 -7.94 5.17
CA ASP A 232 -6.12 -7.74 6.61
C ASP A 232 -6.99 -8.65 7.47
N ALA A 233 -8.19 -9.01 7.01
CA ALA A 233 -9.07 -9.98 7.65
C ALA A 233 -8.70 -11.44 7.31
N TRP A 234 -8.30 -11.69 6.05
CA TRP A 234 -8.04 -13.01 5.51
C TRP A 234 -6.85 -13.73 6.17
N LEU A 235 -5.74 -13.03 6.35
CA LEU A 235 -4.53 -13.65 6.89
C LEU A 235 -4.70 -14.17 8.32
N PRO A 236 -5.26 -13.41 9.29
CA PRO A 236 -5.62 -13.96 10.60
C PRO A 236 -6.67 -15.07 10.51
N HIS A 237 -7.64 -14.96 9.58
CA HIS A 237 -8.67 -15.97 9.36
C HIS A 237 -8.06 -17.32 8.94
N LEU A 238 -7.07 -17.32 8.04
CA LEU A 238 -6.35 -18.54 7.67
C LEU A 238 -5.69 -19.22 8.87
N LEU A 239 -5.10 -18.44 9.77
CA LEU A 239 -4.51 -18.98 11.00
C LEU A 239 -5.58 -19.49 11.97
N LEU A 240 -6.73 -18.82 12.06
CA LEU A 240 -7.88 -19.30 12.80
C LEU A 240 -8.36 -20.67 12.28
N CYS A 241 -8.57 -20.81 10.98
CA CYS A 241 -8.96 -22.07 10.34
C CYS A 241 -7.90 -23.16 10.51
N ALA A 242 -6.60 -22.81 10.39
CA ALA A 242 -5.50 -23.77 10.48
C ALA A 242 -5.29 -24.31 11.89
N THR A 243 -5.60 -23.53 12.94
CA THR A 243 -5.40 -23.91 14.35
C THR A 243 -6.68 -24.36 15.03
N ALA A 244 -7.85 -24.04 14.49
CA ALA A 244 -9.20 -24.44 14.91
C ALA A 244 -9.37 -24.44 16.44
N PRO A 245 -9.22 -23.30 17.14
CA PRO A 245 -9.31 -23.24 18.59
C PRO A 245 -10.70 -23.69 19.07
N THR A 246 -10.73 -24.49 20.13
CA THR A 246 -11.97 -25.08 20.66
C THR A 246 -12.98 -24.01 21.07
N GLY A 247 -14.23 -24.16 20.64
CA GLY A 247 -15.34 -23.26 20.98
C GLY A 247 -15.39 -21.97 20.16
N VAL A 248 -14.60 -21.87 19.08
CA VAL A 248 -14.58 -20.75 18.16
C VAL A 248 -15.03 -21.22 16.78
N LEU A 249 -15.98 -20.51 16.16
CA LEU A 249 -16.34 -20.77 14.78
C LEU A 249 -15.24 -20.24 13.83
N PRO A 250 -14.92 -20.97 12.75
CA PRO A 250 -13.93 -20.55 11.76
C PRO A 250 -14.54 -19.49 10.81
N VAL A 251 -14.98 -18.38 11.38
CA VAL A 251 -15.63 -17.27 10.68
C VAL A 251 -14.94 -15.97 11.06
N THR A 252 -14.80 -15.07 10.09
CA THR A 252 -14.37 -13.69 10.38
C THR A 252 -15.40 -12.73 9.80
N THR A 253 -15.93 -11.85 10.65
CA THR A 253 -16.81 -10.76 10.23
C THR A 253 -15.99 -9.50 9.97
N GLY A 254 -16.13 -8.91 8.80
CA GLY A 254 -15.59 -7.59 8.47
C GLY A 254 -16.69 -6.54 8.45
N ILE A 255 -16.51 -5.41 9.16
CA ILE A 255 -17.45 -4.28 9.13
C ILE A 255 -16.74 -3.07 8.52
N ALA A 256 -17.30 -2.55 7.45
CA ALA A 256 -16.84 -1.34 6.77
C ALA A 256 -17.93 -0.27 6.80
N ARG A 257 -17.60 0.96 6.39
CA ARG A 257 -18.58 2.06 6.34
C ARG A 257 -19.74 1.81 5.38
N ASP A 258 -19.50 1.06 4.33
CA ASP A 258 -20.41 0.82 3.20
C ASP A 258 -21.00 -0.60 3.13
N GLY A 259 -20.74 -1.43 4.16
CA GLY A 259 -21.31 -2.78 4.23
C GLY A 259 -20.51 -3.71 5.12
N ARG A 260 -20.88 -4.98 5.07
CA ARG A 260 -20.21 -6.06 5.81
C ARG A 260 -19.74 -7.12 4.84
N PHE A 261 -18.73 -7.87 5.25
CA PHE A 261 -18.30 -9.07 4.58
C PHE A 261 -18.01 -10.17 5.60
N PHE A 262 -18.09 -11.40 5.14
CA PHE A 262 -17.81 -12.57 5.97
C PHE A 262 -16.77 -13.42 5.27
N LEU A 263 -15.86 -13.98 6.05
CA LEU A 263 -14.98 -15.05 5.60
C LEU A 263 -15.46 -16.33 6.27
N THR A 264 -15.91 -17.26 5.46
CA THR A 264 -16.34 -18.60 5.89
C THR A 264 -15.14 -19.54 5.98
N GLU A 265 -15.32 -20.72 6.55
CA GLU A 265 -14.27 -21.71 6.76
C GLU A 265 -13.48 -21.99 5.45
N CYS A 266 -12.16 -21.99 5.58
CA CYS A 266 -11.26 -22.36 4.47
C CYS A 266 -10.97 -23.87 4.54
N ASP A 267 -11.22 -24.59 3.46
CA ASP A 267 -11.02 -26.04 3.39
C ASP A 267 -9.55 -26.48 3.52
N ALA A 268 -8.62 -25.67 3.02
CA ALA A 268 -7.20 -26.01 2.93
C ALA A 268 -6.27 -24.87 3.41
N PRO A 269 -6.43 -24.38 4.65
CA PRO A 269 -5.73 -23.19 5.12
C PRO A 269 -4.20 -23.34 5.13
N GLN A 270 -3.67 -24.54 5.42
CA GLN A 270 -2.22 -24.81 5.38
C GLN A 270 -1.65 -24.74 3.96
N ALA A 271 -2.39 -25.23 2.96
CA ALA A 271 -1.97 -25.15 1.56
C ALA A 271 -1.95 -23.70 1.07
N VAL A 272 -2.95 -22.92 1.41
CA VAL A 272 -3.02 -21.49 1.10
C VAL A 272 -1.88 -20.73 1.80
N LEU A 273 -1.66 -20.95 3.10
CA LEU A 273 -0.54 -20.34 3.82
C LEU A 273 0.81 -20.68 3.17
N ARG A 274 0.97 -21.92 2.69
CA ARG A 274 2.18 -22.32 1.97
C ARG A 274 2.39 -21.47 0.72
N THR A 275 1.39 -21.34 -0.13
CA THR A 275 1.46 -20.51 -1.34
C THR A 275 1.77 -19.04 -1.02
N LEU A 276 1.17 -18.48 0.03
CA LEU A 276 1.45 -17.12 0.47
C LEU A 276 2.89 -16.95 1.00
N VAL A 277 3.41 -17.95 1.71
CA VAL A 277 4.80 -17.94 2.19
C VAL A 277 5.79 -18.14 1.03
N GLU A 278 5.46 -18.93 0.01
CA GLU A 278 6.23 -19.05 -1.24
C GLU A 278 6.34 -17.69 -1.95
N LEU A 279 5.22 -16.96 -2.07
CA LEU A 279 5.21 -15.59 -2.61
C LEU A 279 6.04 -14.63 -1.74
N TYR A 280 5.91 -14.73 -0.41
CA TYR A 280 6.70 -13.92 0.52
C TYR A 280 8.20 -14.19 0.37
N ALA A 281 8.63 -15.45 0.34
CA ALA A 281 10.01 -15.85 0.16
C ALA A 281 10.58 -15.35 -1.19
N ARG A 282 9.79 -15.43 -2.27
CA ARG A 282 10.14 -14.88 -3.58
C ARG A 282 10.23 -13.35 -3.54
N GLY A 283 9.26 -12.69 -2.95
CA GLY A 283 9.19 -11.22 -2.85
C GLY A 283 10.27 -10.60 -1.95
N LEU A 284 10.89 -11.36 -1.05
CA LEU A 284 12.10 -10.95 -0.32
C LEU A 284 13.36 -10.96 -1.18
N ARG A 285 13.30 -11.51 -2.39
CA ARG A 285 14.45 -11.67 -3.29
C ARG A 285 14.32 -10.83 -4.57
N GLU A 286 13.11 -10.60 -5.03
CA GLU A 286 12.83 -9.88 -6.27
C GLU A 286 11.47 -9.18 -6.22
N PRO A 287 11.27 -8.09 -7.01
CA PRO A 287 9.98 -7.44 -7.14
C PRO A 287 8.94 -8.41 -7.73
N LEU A 288 7.77 -8.48 -7.09
CA LEU A 288 6.63 -9.25 -7.58
C LEU A 288 5.69 -8.36 -8.40
N ALA A 289 5.08 -8.94 -9.41
CA ALA A 289 3.99 -8.32 -10.16
C ALA A 289 2.64 -8.51 -9.43
N PHE A 290 2.62 -8.16 -8.13
CA PHE A 290 1.42 -8.18 -7.30
C PHE A 290 1.10 -6.78 -6.78
N PHE A 291 -0.06 -6.26 -7.18
CA PHE A 291 -0.58 -4.95 -6.84
C PHE A 291 -2.01 -5.16 -6.34
N PRO A 292 -2.30 -5.03 -5.03
CA PRO A 292 -3.55 -5.52 -4.44
C PRO A 292 -4.82 -4.98 -5.11
N ARG A 293 -4.89 -3.68 -5.42
CA ARG A 293 -6.07 -3.10 -6.07
C ARG A 293 -6.22 -3.57 -7.51
N SER A 294 -5.11 -3.55 -8.27
CA SER A 294 -5.09 -4.01 -9.66
C SER A 294 -5.41 -5.51 -9.75
N SER A 295 -4.84 -6.31 -8.86
CA SER A 295 -5.07 -7.76 -8.79
C SER A 295 -6.52 -8.08 -8.40
N TRP A 296 -7.09 -7.34 -7.45
CA TRP A 296 -8.49 -7.47 -7.08
C TRP A 296 -9.41 -7.03 -8.22
N ALA A 297 -9.16 -5.88 -8.83
CA ALA A 297 -9.96 -5.39 -9.95
C ALA A 297 -9.97 -6.37 -11.13
N TRP A 298 -8.85 -7.05 -11.37
CA TRP A 298 -8.78 -8.12 -12.36
C TRP A 298 -9.65 -9.32 -11.96
N MET A 299 -9.52 -9.81 -10.73
CA MET A 299 -10.27 -10.97 -10.22
C MET A 299 -11.79 -10.72 -10.15
N ASP A 300 -12.17 -9.51 -9.75
CA ASP A 300 -13.57 -9.14 -9.49
C ASP A 300 -14.35 -8.73 -10.74
N ASN A 301 -13.67 -8.47 -11.84
CA ASN A 301 -14.28 -8.08 -13.12
C ASN A 301 -13.95 -9.09 -14.24
N GLU A 302 -14.32 -10.35 -14.05
CA GLU A 302 -14.21 -11.42 -15.05
C GLU A 302 -12.81 -11.54 -15.66
N GLN A 303 -11.78 -11.33 -14.87
CA GLN A 303 -10.37 -11.33 -15.27
C GLN A 303 -10.03 -10.25 -16.34
N SER A 304 -10.66 -9.10 -16.26
CA SER A 304 -10.43 -7.98 -17.16
C SER A 304 -9.10 -7.29 -16.90
N LEU A 305 -8.12 -7.47 -17.80
CA LEU A 305 -6.83 -6.80 -17.72
C LEU A 305 -6.96 -5.27 -17.80
N ALA A 306 -7.93 -4.76 -18.56
CA ALA A 306 -8.18 -3.33 -18.67
C ALA A 306 -8.57 -2.70 -17.32
N LYS A 307 -9.32 -3.41 -16.47
CA LYS A 307 -9.67 -2.96 -15.12
C LYS A 307 -8.45 -2.94 -14.20
N ALA A 308 -7.58 -3.96 -14.28
CA ALA A 308 -6.32 -3.97 -13.54
C ALA A 308 -5.42 -2.79 -13.91
N ILE A 309 -5.27 -2.54 -15.21
CA ILE A 309 -4.45 -1.42 -15.72
C ILE A 309 -5.02 -0.07 -15.26
N ALA A 310 -6.34 0.09 -15.20
CA ALA A 310 -6.97 1.33 -14.74
C ALA A 310 -6.67 1.64 -13.26
N GLU A 311 -6.52 0.62 -12.40
CA GLU A 311 -6.09 0.79 -11.00
C GLU A 311 -4.58 1.07 -10.87
N PHE A 312 -3.78 0.55 -11.81
CA PHE A 312 -2.34 0.68 -11.78
C PHE A 312 -1.83 1.99 -12.36
N ARG A 313 -2.42 2.45 -13.47
CA ARG A 313 -1.97 3.65 -14.18
C ARG A 313 -2.72 4.88 -13.71
N PRO A 314 -2.03 6.05 -13.59
CA PRO A 314 -2.69 7.29 -13.25
C PRO A 314 -3.72 7.67 -14.33
N GLY A 315 -4.82 8.25 -13.88
CA GLY A 315 -5.88 8.77 -14.74
C GLY A 315 -6.65 9.86 -14.02
N ALA A 316 -7.50 10.59 -14.74
CA ALA A 316 -8.27 11.70 -14.17
C ALA A 316 -9.14 11.27 -12.96
N SER A 317 -9.54 9.99 -12.91
CA SER A 317 -10.36 9.43 -11.83
C SER A 317 -9.53 8.76 -10.72
N MET A 318 -8.22 8.56 -10.93
CA MET A 318 -7.34 7.79 -10.05
C MET A 318 -5.99 8.50 -9.85
N PRO A 319 -5.97 9.60 -9.05
CA PRO A 319 -4.72 10.33 -8.80
C PRO A 319 -3.71 9.52 -7.96
N TYR A 320 -4.16 8.49 -7.25
CA TYR A 320 -3.32 7.62 -6.40
C TYR A 320 -3.25 6.19 -6.96
N ALA A 321 -2.88 6.05 -8.23
CA ALA A 321 -2.69 4.76 -8.88
C ALA A 321 -1.54 3.95 -8.24
N GLU A 322 -1.66 2.61 -8.20
CA GLU A 322 -0.64 1.77 -7.55
C GLU A 322 0.74 1.89 -8.20
N GLY A 323 0.79 2.09 -9.53
CA GLY A 323 2.03 2.28 -10.27
C GLY A 323 2.76 3.59 -9.96
N GLN A 324 2.10 4.58 -9.34
CA GLN A 324 2.73 5.84 -8.91
C GLN A 324 3.45 5.72 -7.57
N ASP A 325 3.21 4.66 -6.78
CA ASP A 325 3.93 4.44 -5.54
C ASP A 325 5.45 4.43 -5.78
N ALA A 326 6.20 5.22 -5.00
CA ALA A 326 7.64 5.36 -5.15
C ALA A 326 8.39 4.01 -5.05
N GLY A 327 7.89 3.10 -4.21
CA GLY A 327 8.44 1.75 -4.07
C GLY A 327 8.19 0.90 -5.30
N VAL A 328 7.00 0.97 -5.88
CA VAL A 328 6.65 0.25 -7.12
C VAL A 328 7.49 0.77 -8.29
N ARG A 329 7.54 2.09 -8.48
CA ARG A 329 8.33 2.73 -9.55
C ARG A 329 9.81 2.36 -9.46
N LEU A 330 10.39 2.43 -8.26
CA LEU A 330 11.81 2.11 -8.06
C LEU A 330 12.08 0.61 -8.28
N ALA A 331 11.26 -0.27 -7.72
CA ALA A 331 11.44 -1.71 -7.83
C ALA A 331 11.30 -2.21 -9.27
N LEU A 332 10.39 -1.61 -10.04
CA LEU A 332 10.14 -1.98 -11.46
C LEU A 332 11.02 -1.21 -12.45
N ARG A 333 11.82 -0.26 -12.00
CA ARG A 333 12.70 0.52 -12.89
C ARG A 333 13.57 -0.39 -13.75
N GLY A 334 13.55 -0.18 -15.08
CA GLY A 334 14.31 -0.96 -16.05
C GLY A 334 13.77 -2.38 -16.31
N ARG A 335 12.63 -2.76 -15.72
CA ARG A 335 11.93 -4.01 -16.02
C ARG A 335 10.83 -3.78 -17.07
N PRO A 336 10.40 -4.84 -17.79
CA PRO A 336 9.24 -4.76 -18.66
C PRO A 336 7.98 -4.33 -17.88
N ASP A 337 7.06 -3.62 -18.54
CA ASP A 337 5.74 -3.33 -17.98
C ASP A 337 5.08 -4.64 -17.50
N PRO A 338 4.63 -4.73 -16.24
CA PRO A 338 4.04 -5.96 -15.67
C PRO A 338 2.79 -6.44 -16.42
N PHE A 339 2.15 -5.57 -17.20
CA PHE A 339 0.97 -5.90 -18.02
C PHE A 339 1.31 -6.18 -19.48
N SER A 340 2.58 -6.17 -19.87
CA SER A 340 2.99 -6.54 -21.21
C SER A 340 2.84 -8.04 -21.46
N ASN A 341 2.54 -8.44 -22.70
CA ASN A 341 2.38 -9.85 -23.07
C ASN A 341 3.56 -10.74 -22.70
N ALA A 342 4.75 -10.16 -22.57
CA ALA A 342 5.97 -10.90 -22.23
C ALA A 342 6.02 -11.40 -20.77
N VAL A 343 5.37 -10.69 -19.83
CA VAL A 343 5.51 -10.96 -18.39
C VAL A 343 4.18 -10.98 -17.63
N VAL A 344 3.05 -10.70 -18.28
CA VAL A 344 1.73 -10.58 -17.64
C VAL A 344 1.29 -11.84 -16.90
N ASN A 345 1.81 -13.00 -17.25
CA ASN A 345 1.50 -14.25 -16.55
C ASN A 345 1.95 -14.21 -15.09
N ASP A 346 3.07 -13.55 -14.76
CA ASP A 346 3.49 -13.39 -13.36
C ASP A 346 2.47 -12.57 -12.55
N PHE A 347 1.88 -11.54 -13.14
CA PHE A 347 0.77 -10.80 -12.53
C PHE A 347 -0.46 -11.70 -12.30
N TYR A 348 -0.86 -12.49 -13.30
CA TYR A 348 -2.01 -13.39 -13.19
C TYR A 348 -1.80 -14.44 -12.11
N ASP A 349 -0.62 -15.06 -12.08
CA ASP A 349 -0.28 -16.11 -11.12
C ASP A 349 -0.24 -15.56 -9.68
N CYS A 350 0.35 -14.39 -9.48
CA CYS A 350 0.34 -13.70 -8.18
C CYS A 350 -1.09 -13.33 -7.75
N ALA A 351 -1.89 -12.77 -8.64
CA ALA A 351 -3.27 -12.39 -8.34
C ALA A 351 -4.14 -13.59 -7.96
N ARG A 352 -4.05 -14.69 -8.70
CA ARG A 352 -4.76 -15.94 -8.40
C ARG A 352 -4.29 -16.54 -7.07
N ALA A 353 -2.99 -16.65 -6.87
CA ALA A 353 -2.43 -17.24 -5.66
C ALA A 353 -2.94 -16.58 -4.37
N VAL A 354 -3.19 -15.27 -4.42
CA VAL A 354 -3.67 -14.51 -3.26
C VAL A 354 -5.21 -14.45 -3.21
N PHE A 355 -5.86 -14.08 -4.30
CA PHE A 355 -7.28 -13.73 -4.27
C PHE A 355 -8.25 -14.85 -4.64
N GLU A 356 -7.82 -15.89 -5.34
CA GLU A 356 -8.71 -17.01 -5.66
C GLU A 356 -9.17 -17.76 -4.40
N PRO A 357 -8.28 -18.18 -3.47
CA PRO A 357 -8.69 -18.83 -2.24
C PRO A 357 -9.43 -17.88 -1.28
N LEU A 358 -9.11 -16.58 -1.29
CA LEU A 358 -9.84 -15.58 -0.52
C LEU A 358 -11.28 -15.45 -1.02
N ARG A 359 -11.50 -15.33 -2.33
CA ARG A 359 -12.85 -15.21 -2.93
C ARG A 359 -13.71 -16.45 -2.68
N ALA A 360 -13.10 -17.63 -2.62
CA ALA A 360 -13.83 -18.87 -2.31
C ALA A 360 -14.49 -18.85 -0.92
N CYS A 361 -13.92 -18.07 0.03
CA CYS A 361 -14.44 -17.95 1.39
C CYS A 361 -15.16 -16.63 1.65
N LEU A 362 -15.14 -15.67 0.71
CA LEU A 362 -15.67 -14.32 0.88
C LEU A 362 -17.15 -14.23 0.49
N GLU A 363 -17.97 -13.81 1.42
CA GLU A 363 -19.38 -13.45 1.22
C GLU A 363 -19.55 -11.95 1.54
N MET A 364 -20.32 -11.25 0.71
CA MET A 364 -20.61 -9.82 0.88
C MET A 364 -22.09 -9.60 1.16
N GLU A 365 -22.39 -8.71 2.13
CA GLU A 365 -23.74 -8.30 2.51
C GLU A 365 -24.02 -6.84 2.12
#